data_c158881d2f0a96d2c9887873be08d0a0
#
_entry.id   c158881d2f0a96d2c9887873be08d0a0
#
_cell.length_a   1.000
_cell.length_b   1.000
_cell.length_c   1.000
_cell.angle_alpha   90.00
_cell.angle_beta   90.00
_cell.angle_gamma   90.00
#
_symmetry.space_group_name_H-M   'P 1'
#
loop_
_entity.id
_entity.type
_entity.pdbx_description
1 polymer ?
#
loop_
_entity_poly.entity_id
_entity_poly.type
_entity_poly.pdbx_seq_one_letter_code
_entity_poly.pdbx_strand_id
1 'polypeptide(L)'
;MKTIRALLAAALLLAVLFFGFLAASPYITFHRIKQAADAEDLQALSSYVDYPALRENLKAQALAAISAKWQEQAQDNPLASFGRAFAASAAEKMIDALITPENIALAIASGQLLQSKTLGTPDAAPTKDDINNYTASWQDWSHILVHKKGENRGYIFRRSAPLGWEWKLAAVKVK
;
A
#
# COMPACT_ATOMS: atom_id res chain seq x y z
N MET A 1 -29.30 34.84 22.85
CA MET A 1 -29.66 33.49 22.34
C MET A 1 -29.44 33.32 20.84
N LYS A 2 -29.73 34.29 19.97
CA LYS A 2 -29.53 34.19 18.51
C LYS A 2 -28.02 34.06 18.11
N THR A 3 -27.14 34.81 18.77
CA THR A 3 -25.70 34.79 18.52
C THR A 3 -25.07 33.44 18.87
N ILE A 4 -25.46 32.82 19.99
CA ILE A 4 -24.97 31.49 20.38
C ILE A 4 -25.38 30.40 19.38
N ARG A 5 -26.64 30.46 18.91
CA ARG A 5 -27.15 29.55 17.88
C ARG A 5 -26.40 29.72 16.55
N ALA A 6 -26.09 30.95 16.17
CA ALA A 6 -25.29 31.23 14.97
C ALA A 6 -23.86 30.71 15.09
N LEU A 7 -23.21 30.86 16.25
CA LEU A 7 -21.88 30.33 16.51
C LEU A 7 -21.84 28.78 16.49
N LEU A 8 -22.85 28.15 17.10
CA LEU A 8 -22.98 26.69 17.08
C LEU A 8 -23.21 26.17 15.65
N ALA A 9 -24.05 26.83 14.87
CA ALA A 9 -24.29 26.48 13.47
C ALA A 9 -23.01 26.64 12.62
N ALA A 10 -22.25 27.72 12.82
CA ALA A 10 -20.96 27.92 12.14
C ALA A 10 -19.93 26.87 12.53
N ALA A 11 -19.83 26.53 13.81
CA ALA A 11 -18.94 25.49 14.29
C ALA A 11 -19.31 24.11 13.72
N LEU A 12 -20.60 23.79 13.65
CA LEU A 12 -21.07 22.55 13.04
C LEU A 12 -20.73 22.48 11.55
N LEU A 13 -20.94 23.57 10.83
CA LEU A 13 -20.63 23.66 9.40
C LEU A 13 -19.13 23.48 9.15
N LEU A 14 -18.28 24.12 9.94
CA LEU A 14 -16.83 23.94 9.86
C LEU A 14 -16.40 22.49 10.16
N ALA A 15 -17.04 21.86 11.16
CA ALA A 15 -16.78 20.46 11.48
C ALA A 15 -17.17 19.54 10.29
N VAL A 16 -18.33 19.75 9.69
CA VAL A 16 -18.79 18.98 8.52
C VAL A 16 -17.84 19.15 7.34
N LEU A 17 -17.39 20.37 7.06
CA LEU A 17 -16.43 20.64 5.99
C LEU A 17 -15.07 19.97 6.27
N PHE A 18 -14.61 20.04 7.52
CA PHE A 18 -13.34 19.43 7.93
C PHE A 18 -13.39 17.90 7.80
N PHE A 19 -14.42 17.25 8.32
CA PHE A 19 -14.58 15.80 8.19
C PHE A 19 -14.81 15.35 6.75
N GLY A 20 -15.56 16.14 5.97
CA GLY A 20 -15.74 15.92 4.54
C GLY A 20 -14.42 15.98 3.77
N PHE A 21 -13.56 16.96 4.08
CA PHE A 21 -12.21 17.05 3.51
C PHE A 21 -11.33 15.86 3.90
N LEU A 22 -11.36 15.44 5.18
CA LEU A 22 -10.62 14.27 5.64
C LEU A 22 -11.09 12.98 4.94
N ALA A 23 -12.39 12.84 4.67
CA ALA A 23 -12.94 11.69 3.95
C ALA A 23 -12.56 11.71 2.45
N ALA A 24 -12.41 12.88 1.85
CA ALA A 24 -11.99 13.04 0.46
C ALA A 24 -10.46 12.92 0.27
N SER A 25 -9.67 13.08 1.33
CA SER A 25 -8.21 13.14 1.28
C SER A 25 -7.53 11.95 0.57
N PRO A 26 -7.98 10.67 0.69
CA PRO A 26 -7.37 9.56 -0.01
C PRO A 26 -7.53 9.65 -1.54
N TYR A 27 -8.67 10.15 -1.99
CA TYR A 27 -8.92 10.33 -3.43
C TYR A 27 -8.03 11.42 -4.00
N ILE A 28 -7.76 12.48 -3.23
CA ILE A 28 -6.81 13.55 -3.61
C ILE A 28 -5.40 12.97 -3.71
N THR A 29 -4.96 12.16 -2.74
CA THR A 29 -3.66 11.51 -2.77
C THR A 29 -3.53 10.58 -3.96
N PHE A 30 -4.55 9.76 -4.23
CA PHE A 30 -4.55 8.85 -5.37
C PHE A 30 -4.43 9.61 -6.71
N HIS A 31 -5.15 10.73 -6.84
CA HIS A 31 -5.05 11.58 -8.02
C HIS A 31 -3.65 12.18 -8.20
N ARG A 32 -3.01 12.61 -7.11
CA ARG A 32 -1.63 13.12 -7.13
C ARG A 32 -0.61 12.03 -7.50
N ILE A 33 -0.77 10.82 -6.98
CA ILE A 33 0.06 9.67 -7.36
C ILE A 33 -0.05 9.41 -8.86
N LYS A 34 -1.28 9.46 -9.40
CA LYS A 34 -1.51 9.31 -10.83
C LYS A 34 -0.82 10.40 -11.64
N GLN A 35 -0.96 11.67 -11.24
CA GLN A 35 -0.30 12.79 -11.91
C GLN A 35 1.23 12.64 -11.89
N ALA A 36 1.80 12.25 -10.75
CA ALA A 36 3.24 12.01 -10.63
C ALA A 36 3.70 10.83 -11.49
N ALA A 37 2.88 9.77 -11.61
CA ALA A 37 3.17 8.64 -12.48
C ALA A 37 3.10 9.03 -13.97
N ASP A 38 2.09 9.81 -14.37
CA ASP A 38 1.95 10.30 -15.75
C ASP A 38 3.09 11.25 -16.14
N ALA A 39 3.65 11.98 -15.17
CA ALA A 39 4.79 12.89 -15.33
C ALA A 39 6.16 12.17 -15.16
N GLU A 40 6.18 10.87 -14.85
CA GLU A 40 7.39 10.08 -14.51
C GLU A 40 8.24 10.72 -13.40
N ASP A 41 7.59 11.46 -12.47
CA ASP A 41 8.23 12.09 -11.33
C ASP A 41 8.48 11.07 -10.22
N LEU A 42 9.63 10.40 -10.29
CA LEU A 42 10.02 9.35 -9.36
C LEU A 42 10.19 9.89 -7.92
N GLN A 43 10.58 11.14 -7.76
CA GLN A 43 10.75 11.77 -6.46
C GLN A 43 9.39 12.01 -5.79
N ALA A 44 8.43 12.56 -6.53
CA ALA A 44 7.07 12.73 -6.04
C ALA A 44 6.44 11.37 -5.71
N LEU A 45 6.56 10.36 -6.58
CA LEU A 45 6.05 9.01 -6.33
C LEU A 45 6.63 8.41 -5.06
N SER A 46 7.94 8.55 -4.86
CA SER A 46 8.63 8.07 -3.66
C SER A 46 8.07 8.67 -2.36
N SER A 47 7.61 9.93 -2.39
CA SER A 47 7.04 10.60 -1.21
C SER A 47 5.75 9.96 -0.71
N TYR A 48 5.02 9.25 -1.56
CA TYR A 48 3.77 8.55 -1.23
C TYR A 48 3.97 7.13 -0.70
N VAL A 49 5.20 6.73 -0.38
CA VAL A 49 5.51 5.39 0.15
C VAL A 49 6.06 5.48 1.57
N ASP A 50 5.57 4.63 2.44
CA ASP A 50 6.12 4.38 3.77
C ASP A 50 7.03 3.15 3.69
N TYR A 51 8.30 3.39 3.33
CA TYR A 51 9.26 2.31 3.10
C TYR A 51 9.48 1.38 4.30
N PRO A 52 9.60 1.88 5.55
CA PRO A 52 9.71 1.02 6.72
C PRO A 52 8.51 0.08 6.86
N ALA A 53 7.29 0.62 6.81
CA ALA A 53 6.09 -0.17 6.95
C ALA A 53 5.90 -1.18 5.80
N LEU A 54 6.21 -0.79 4.57
CA LEU A 54 6.13 -1.66 3.40
C LEU A 54 7.12 -2.82 3.50
N ARG A 55 8.38 -2.57 3.92
CA ARG A 55 9.38 -3.61 4.15
C ARG A 55 8.94 -4.61 5.21
N GLU A 56 8.47 -4.12 6.37
CA GLU A 56 7.98 -4.98 7.44
C GLU A 56 6.81 -5.86 6.98
N ASN A 57 5.85 -5.28 6.27
CA ASN A 57 4.72 -6.03 5.73
C ASN A 57 5.17 -7.15 4.78
N LEU A 58 6.05 -6.85 3.84
CA LEU A 58 6.54 -7.82 2.86
C LEU A 58 7.42 -8.91 3.52
N LYS A 59 8.26 -8.54 4.49
CA LYS A 59 9.04 -9.52 5.28
C LYS A 59 8.12 -10.46 6.05
N ALA A 60 7.10 -9.93 6.72
CA ALA A 60 6.12 -10.76 7.44
C ALA A 60 5.38 -11.74 6.52
N GLN A 61 4.98 -11.30 5.33
CA GLN A 61 4.31 -12.16 4.35
C GLN A 61 5.26 -13.22 3.79
N ALA A 62 6.51 -12.86 3.48
CA ALA A 62 7.52 -13.81 3.01
C ALA A 62 7.82 -14.89 4.06
N LEU A 63 8.00 -14.49 5.32
CA LEU A 63 8.22 -15.41 6.43
C LEU A 63 7.02 -16.34 6.64
N ALA A 64 5.79 -15.81 6.56
CA ALA A 64 4.59 -16.63 6.65
C ALA A 64 4.49 -17.65 5.52
N ALA A 65 4.79 -17.24 4.27
CA ALA A 65 4.78 -18.11 3.11
C ALA A 65 5.86 -19.21 3.19
N ILE A 66 7.08 -18.84 3.63
CA ILE A 66 8.19 -19.79 3.88
C ILE A 66 7.75 -20.78 4.94
N SER A 67 7.24 -20.32 6.08
CA SER A 67 6.82 -21.19 7.19
C SER A 67 5.72 -22.18 6.76
N ALA A 68 4.74 -21.74 6.00
CA ALA A 68 3.69 -22.60 5.50
C ALA A 68 4.22 -23.71 4.59
N LYS A 69 5.09 -23.39 3.63
CA LYS A 69 5.69 -24.38 2.74
C LYS A 69 6.57 -25.41 3.48
N TRP A 70 7.31 -24.96 4.51
CA TRP A 70 8.18 -25.84 5.26
C TRP A 70 7.43 -26.71 6.27
N GLN A 71 6.26 -26.29 6.74
CA GLN A 71 5.39 -27.14 7.58
C GLN A 71 4.87 -28.37 6.81
N GLU A 72 4.60 -28.21 5.51
CA GLU A 72 4.16 -29.31 4.67
C GLU A 72 5.28 -30.33 4.38
N GLN A 73 6.55 -29.91 4.38
CA GLN A 73 7.71 -30.72 3.96
C GLN A 73 8.57 -31.26 5.12
N ALA A 74 8.36 -30.77 6.36
CA ALA A 74 9.36 -30.89 7.43
C ALA A 74 9.05 -31.94 8.50
N GLN A 75 8.21 -32.93 8.22
CA GLN A 75 7.79 -33.84 9.29
C GLN A 75 8.91 -34.71 9.91
N ASP A 76 10.08 -34.90 9.25
CA ASP A 76 11.18 -35.73 9.80
C ASP A 76 12.62 -35.35 9.39
N ASN A 77 12.86 -34.12 8.92
CA ASN A 77 14.20 -33.75 8.46
C ASN A 77 14.90 -32.70 9.34
N PRO A 78 15.97 -33.05 10.09
CA PRO A 78 16.74 -32.09 10.91
C PRO A 78 17.32 -30.91 10.14
N LEU A 79 17.60 -31.09 8.84
CA LEU A 79 18.12 -30.04 7.95
C LEU A 79 17.04 -29.05 7.51
N ALA A 80 15.76 -29.38 7.68
CA ALA A 80 14.65 -28.51 7.28
C ALA A 80 14.64 -27.20 8.08
N SER A 81 14.97 -27.23 9.37
CA SER A 81 15.05 -26.04 10.22
C SER A 81 16.16 -25.08 9.75
N PHE A 82 17.31 -25.62 9.34
CA PHE A 82 18.42 -24.84 8.82
C PHE A 82 18.07 -24.23 7.44
N GLY A 83 17.47 -25.01 6.55
CA GLY A 83 17.00 -24.53 5.25
C GLY A 83 15.95 -23.41 5.37
N ARG A 84 15.02 -23.53 6.34
CA ARG A 84 14.04 -22.48 6.63
C ARG A 84 14.70 -21.19 7.12
N ALA A 85 15.66 -21.28 8.05
CA ALA A 85 16.37 -20.11 8.55
C ALA A 85 17.17 -19.41 7.44
N PHE A 86 17.82 -20.18 6.57
CA PHE A 86 18.54 -19.65 5.42
C PHE A 86 17.59 -18.97 4.43
N ALA A 87 16.48 -19.60 4.08
CA ALA A 87 15.46 -19.03 3.19
C ALA A 87 14.85 -17.73 3.75
N ALA A 88 14.58 -17.68 5.05
CA ALA A 88 14.09 -16.49 5.73
C ALA A 88 15.10 -15.33 5.63
N SER A 89 16.37 -15.59 5.98
CA SER A 89 17.43 -14.57 5.89
C SER A 89 17.66 -14.08 4.46
N ALA A 90 17.62 -14.97 3.48
CA ALA A 90 17.73 -14.61 2.08
C ALA A 90 16.56 -13.74 1.61
N ALA A 91 15.33 -14.08 2.00
CA ALA A 91 14.13 -13.31 1.69
C ALA A 91 14.18 -11.89 2.28
N GLU A 92 14.60 -11.75 3.54
CA GLU A 92 14.77 -10.45 4.18
C GLU A 92 15.76 -9.55 3.42
N LYS A 93 16.93 -10.07 3.09
CA LYS A 93 17.96 -9.33 2.33
C LYS A 93 17.47 -8.95 0.94
N MET A 94 16.75 -9.85 0.26
CA MET A 94 16.16 -9.57 -1.05
C MET A 94 15.12 -8.46 -0.96
N ILE A 95 14.23 -8.49 0.02
CA ILE A 95 13.22 -7.44 0.23
C ILE A 95 13.90 -6.10 0.50
N ASP A 96 14.91 -6.05 1.37
CA ASP A 96 15.64 -4.83 1.66
C ASP A 96 16.34 -4.24 0.41
N ALA A 97 16.86 -5.10 -0.46
CA ALA A 97 17.49 -4.69 -1.71
C ALA A 97 16.48 -4.22 -2.78
N LEU A 98 15.30 -4.82 -2.82
CA LEU A 98 14.26 -4.49 -3.81
C LEU A 98 13.42 -3.27 -3.41
N ILE A 99 13.16 -3.07 -2.12
CA ILE A 99 12.32 -1.97 -1.62
C ILE A 99 13.17 -0.72 -1.40
N THR A 100 13.61 -0.14 -2.49
CA THR A 100 14.28 1.17 -2.53
C THR A 100 13.37 2.23 -3.13
N PRO A 101 13.61 3.52 -2.88
CA PRO A 101 12.83 4.61 -3.48
C PRO A 101 12.77 4.50 -5.00
N GLU A 102 13.89 4.21 -5.64
CA GLU A 102 14.03 4.12 -7.09
C GLU A 102 13.22 2.96 -7.67
N ASN A 103 13.37 1.77 -7.08
CA ASN A 103 12.68 0.56 -7.57
C ASN A 103 11.16 0.67 -7.38
N ILE A 104 10.70 1.19 -6.25
CA ILE A 104 9.27 1.37 -5.99
C ILE A 104 8.67 2.46 -6.88
N ALA A 105 9.37 3.58 -7.06
CA ALA A 105 8.90 4.64 -7.95
C ALA A 105 8.80 4.15 -9.39
N LEU A 106 9.79 3.41 -9.88
CA LEU A 106 9.74 2.76 -11.19
C LEU A 106 8.60 1.75 -11.30
N ALA A 107 8.37 0.95 -10.26
CA ALA A 107 7.28 -0.03 -10.24
C ALA A 107 5.89 0.64 -10.24
N ILE A 108 5.74 1.80 -9.58
CA ILE A 108 4.51 2.61 -9.65
C ILE A 108 4.35 3.22 -11.03
N ALA A 109 5.39 3.86 -11.57
CA ALA A 109 5.38 4.52 -12.88
C ALA A 109 5.09 3.52 -14.01
N SER A 110 5.69 2.33 -13.96
CA SER A 110 5.44 1.25 -14.93
C SER A 110 4.13 0.48 -14.68
N GLY A 111 3.40 0.79 -13.59
CA GLY A 111 2.19 0.08 -13.18
C GLY A 111 2.42 -1.36 -12.71
N GLN A 112 3.66 -1.81 -12.57
CA GLN A 112 3.98 -3.18 -12.14
C GLN A 112 3.53 -3.48 -10.71
N LEU A 113 3.49 -2.47 -9.83
CA LEU A 113 2.89 -2.62 -8.50
C LEU A 113 1.40 -2.98 -8.57
N LEU A 114 0.72 -2.59 -9.64
CA LEU A 114 -0.71 -2.83 -9.84
C LEU A 114 -0.98 -4.18 -10.51
N GLN A 115 0.05 -4.85 -11.02
CA GLN A 115 -0.09 -6.13 -11.73
C GLN A 115 0.49 -7.34 -11.00
N SER A 116 0.72 -7.29 -9.69
CA SER A 116 1.38 -8.41 -9.01
C SER A 116 0.68 -9.75 -9.24
N LYS A 117 0.93 -10.31 -10.41
CA LYS A 117 0.94 -11.72 -10.67
C LYS A 117 2.39 -12.12 -10.42
N THR A 118 2.67 -12.58 -9.22
CA THR A 118 3.93 -13.24 -8.85
C THR A 118 5.21 -12.46 -9.23
N LEU A 119 6.03 -12.10 -8.29
CA LEU A 119 7.44 -11.77 -8.48
C LEU A 119 8.08 -12.83 -9.38
N GLY A 120 8.06 -12.67 -10.69
CA GLY A 120 8.70 -13.66 -11.57
C GLY A 120 8.43 -13.62 -13.05
N THR A 121 7.44 -12.91 -13.58
CA THR A 121 7.28 -12.83 -15.05
C THR A 121 6.91 -11.42 -15.49
N PRO A 122 7.71 -10.83 -16.43
CA PRO A 122 7.34 -9.58 -17.07
C PRO A 122 6.32 -9.87 -18.18
N ASP A 123 5.04 -9.81 -17.84
CA ASP A 123 3.99 -9.75 -18.86
C ASP A 123 3.39 -8.35 -18.89
N ALA A 124 3.50 -7.75 -20.06
CA ALA A 124 2.88 -6.54 -20.60
C ALA A 124 2.68 -5.35 -19.62
N ALA A 125 3.30 -4.23 -19.95
CA ALA A 125 3.07 -2.94 -19.31
C ALA A 125 1.57 -2.65 -19.20
N PRO A 126 1.07 -2.16 -18.03
CA PRO A 126 -0.33 -1.79 -17.87
C PRO A 126 -0.64 -0.60 -18.78
N THR A 127 -1.68 -0.75 -19.56
CA THR A 127 -2.25 0.34 -20.33
C THR A 127 -2.88 1.38 -19.39
N LYS A 128 -2.86 2.64 -19.77
CA LYS A 128 -3.46 3.79 -19.04
C LYS A 128 -4.93 3.57 -18.60
N ASP A 129 -5.62 2.61 -19.18
CA ASP A 129 -7.02 2.28 -18.89
C ASP A 129 -7.22 1.43 -17.62
N ASP A 130 -6.17 0.82 -17.08
CA ASP A 130 -6.29 -0.08 -15.92
C ASP A 130 -6.62 0.64 -14.60
N ILE A 131 -6.30 1.92 -14.47
CA ILE A 131 -6.52 2.69 -13.23
C ILE A 131 -8.01 2.87 -12.92
N ASN A 132 -8.87 2.94 -13.93
CA ASN A 132 -10.32 3.07 -13.77
C ASN A 132 -10.99 1.80 -13.20
N ASN A 133 -10.26 0.68 -13.16
CA ASN A 133 -10.72 -0.59 -12.62
C ASN A 133 -10.40 -0.78 -11.12
N TYR A 134 -9.74 0.22 -10.51
CA TYR A 134 -9.43 0.16 -9.08
C TYR A 134 -10.52 0.85 -8.24
N THR A 135 -10.77 0.28 -7.09
CA THR A 135 -11.73 0.77 -6.10
C THR A 135 -11.00 0.95 -4.77
N ALA A 136 -11.27 2.06 -4.09
CA ALA A 136 -10.79 2.30 -2.74
C ALA A 136 -11.88 1.91 -1.74
N SER A 137 -11.54 1.05 -0.79
CA SER A 137 -12.41 0.63 0.31
C SER A 137 -11.78 0.95 1.65
N TRP A 138 -12.53 1.61 2.52
CA TRP A 138 -12.10 1.92 3.87
C TRP A 138 -12.00 0.63 4.69
N GLN A 139 -10.83 0.41 5.30
CA GLN A 139 -10.63 -0.66 6.29
C GLN A 139 -10.93 -0.12 7.69
N ASP A 140 -10.43 1.07 7.98
CA ASP A 140 -10.67 1.84 9.19
C ASP A 140 -10.37 3.33 8.92
N TRP A 141 -10.40 4.17 9.97
CA TRP A 141 -10.11 5.61 9.86
C TRP A 141 -8.73 5.93 9.30
N SER A 142 -7.75 5.07 9.50
CA SER A 142 -6.35 5.29 9.14
C SER A 142 -5.86 4.43 7.97
N HIS A 143 -6.67 3.47 7.47
CA HIS A 143 -6.29 2.54 6.43
C HIS A 143 -7.34 2.44 5.32
N ILE A 144 -6.85 2.48 4.08
CA ILE A 144 -7.65 2.26 2.88
C ILE A 144 -7.01 1.17 2.05
N LEU A 145 -7.82 0.23 1.61
CA LEU A 145 -7.44 -0.79 0.64
C LEU A 145 -7.81 -0.30 -0.76
N VAL A 146 -6.82 -0.16 -1.63
CA VAL A 146 -7.01 0.08 -3.06
C VAL A 146 -6.81 -1.26 -3.77
N HIS A 147 -7.85 -1.74 -4.42
CA HIS A 147 -7.86 -3.05 -5.07
C HIS A 147 -8.59 -3.01 -6.41
N LYS A 148 -8.28 -3.93 -7.29
CA LYS A 148 -9.01 -4.11 -8.54
C LYS A 148 -10.42 -4.65 -8.24
N LYS A 149 -11.43 -4.18 -8.98
CA LYS A 149 -12.81 -4.65 -8.82
C LYS A 149 -12.87 -6.18 -8.94
N GLY A 150 -13.41 -6.83 -7.92
CA GLY A 150 -13.53 -8.29 -7.85
C GLY A 150 -12.31 -9.03 -7.29
N GLU A 151 -11.23 -8.32 -6.91
CA GLU A 151 -10.06 -8.91 -6.28
C GLU A 151 -9.94 -8.52 -4.80
N ASN A 152 -9.52 -9.48 -3.95
CA ASN A 152 -9.21 -9.22 -2.55
C ASN A 152 -7.75 -8.77 -2.32
N ARG A 153 -6.93 -8.83 -3.36
CA ARG A 153 -5.53 -8.36 -3.36
C ARG A 153 -5.50 -6.88 -3.65
N GLY A 154 -4.57 -6.17 -3.05
CA GLY A 154 -4.47 -4.74 -3.26
C GLY A 154 -3.39 -4.07 -2.42
N TYR A 155 -3.46 -2.77 -2.38
CA TYR A 155 -2.49 -1.90 -1.73
C TYR A 155 -3.14 -1.23 -0.55
N ILE A 156 -2.50 -1.29 0.61
CA ILE A 156 -2.98 -0.64 1.82
C ILE A 156 -2.25 0.68 1.96
N PHE A 157 -3.01 1.76 1.87
CA PHE A 157 -2.54 3.09 2.18
C PHE A 157 -2.89 3.42 3.63
N ARG A 158 -1.90 3.94 4.33
CA ARG A 158 -2.02 4.40 5.72
C ARG A 158 -1.95 5.92 5.79
N ARG A 159 -2.80 6.51 6.61
CA ARG A 159 -2.76 7.93 6.94
C ARG A 159 -1.49 8.22 7.74
N SER A 160 -0.72 9.24 7.34
CA SER A 160 0.56 9.57 7.98
C SER A 160 0.43 10.17 9.39
N ALA A 161 -0.75 10.70 9.73
CA ALA A 161 -1.06 11.19 11.07
C ALA A 161 -2.58 11.02 11.35
N PRO A 162 -3.04 10.91 12.61
CA PRO A 162 -4.45 10.64 12.95
C PRO A 162 -5.46 11.60 12.32
N LEU A 163 -5.10 12.88 12.16
CA LEU A 163 -5.88 13.92 11.49
C LEU A 163 -5.17 14.46 10.24
N GLY A 164 -4.14 13.76 9.75
CA GLY A 164 -3.42 14.12 8.54
C GLY A 164 -4.26 13.84 7.28
N TRP A 165 -3.99 14.59 6.24
CA TRP A 165 -4.59 14.40 4.91
C TRP A 165 -3.70 13.59 3.98
N GLU A 166 -2.45 13.31 4.39
CA GLU A 166 -1.49 12.55 3.59
C GLU A 166 -1.66 11.05 3.80
N TRP A 167 -1.63 10.33 2.70
CA TRP A 167 -1.71 8.88 2.68
C TRP A 167 -0.46 8.32 2.05
N LYS A 168 0.08 7.26 2.64
CA LYS A 168 1.28 6.57 2.13
C LYS A 168 1.01 5.09 1.97
N LEU A 169 1.54 4.53 0.90
CA LEU A 169 1.55 3.08 0.68
C LEU A 169 2.36 2.43 1.81
N ALA A 170 1.70 1.66 2.65
CA ALA A 170 2.30 1.04 3.83
C ALA A 170 2.35 -0.49 3.74
N ALA A 171 1.47 -1.10 2.94
CA ALA A 171 1.41 -2.54 2.84
C ALA A 171 0.84 -3.01 1.50
N VAL A 172 1.13 -4.25 1.14
CA VAL A 172 0.50 -4.97 0.04
C VAL A 172 -0.29 -6.13 0.62
N LYS A 173 -1.54 -6.29 0.20
CA LYS A 173 -2.39 -7.42 0.57
C LYS A 173 -2.37 -8.45 -0.57
N VAL A 174 -1.80 -9.63 -0.31
CA VAL A 174 -1.61 -10.70 -1.31
C VAL A 174 -2.76 -11.72 -1.28
N LYS A 175 -3.53 -11.78 -0.21
CA LYS A 175 -4.63 -12.73 -0.03
C LYS A 175 -5.90 -12.03 0.45
#